data_c6cd18023df49a16e088ed53592e39e3
#
_entry.id   c6cd18023df49a16e088ed53592e39e3
#
_cell.length_a   1.000
_cell.length_b   1.000
_cell.length_c   1.000
_cell.angle_alpha   90.00
_cell.angle_beta   90.00
_cell.angle_gamma   90.00
#
_symmetry.space_group_name_H-M   'P 1'
#
loop_
_entity.id
_entity.type
_entity.pdbx_description
1 polymer ?
#
loop_
_entity_poly.entity_id
_entity_poly.type
_entity_poly.pdbx_seq_one_letter_code
_entity_poly.pdbx_strand_id
1 'polypeptide(L)'
;MRRVLAGVVAVLVATAGCSVARKADHSQPRITAAPAVVPTVIAPPQAEGLDGTAGEPGPQVCTAITRTLTAKLRVPVTAKPNAWNDGGLPSMDLCTLLVQDRVVTIGVSALPSQPDSLSRLMADAGTVEPLSELGPEARIAESRLVFRVGDRAVRITPAGGIDRSTADGIDRAKAVEIAAAARDAVPRSLRPARQADAACQVSNSAAERFVGLHVQLRRDYRVNGALTCIWGTFDATVSIVEAFDQPSIPEAQGTPPPRLAPIGQPGYYLPEQGELVFRQGRRVVRVTCLTNPAREVSLDTLMGIVDPLLPLFLR
;
A
#
# COMPACT_ATOMS: atom_id res chain seq x y z
N MET A 1 37.00 53.76 27.71
CA MET A 1 37.17 53.99 29.14
C MET A 1 36.27 53.11 29.95
N ARG A 2 36.80 52.51 31.00
CA ARG A 2 36.26 51.69 32.09
C ARG A 2 36.12 50.18 31.87
N ARG A 3 37.10 49.51 32.38
CA ARG A 3 37.25 48.14 32.87
C ARG A 3 36.48 47.95 34.18
N VAL A 4 35.95 46.76 34.45
CA VAL A 4 35.84 46.11 35.80
C VAL A 4 35.59 44.64 35.47
N LEU A 5 36.43 43.67 35.60
CA LEU A 5 37.06 42.94 36.70
C LEU A 5 36.06 42.14 37.56
N ALA A 6 36.16 40.81 37.41
CA ALA A 6 36.46 39.76 38.41
C ALA A 6 35.35 39.25 39.34
N GLY A 7 35.35 37.94 39.51
CA GLY A 7 34.66 37.22 40.56
C GLY A 7 34.65 35.70 40.40
N VAL A 8 35.79 35.03 40.58
CA VAL A 8 35.92 33.58 40.78
C VAL A 8 35.58 33.31 42.26
N VAL A 9 34.63 32.38 42.52
CA VAL A 9 34.50 31.73 43.82
C VAL A 9 34.42 30.21 43.59
N ALA A 10 35.51 29.56 43.92
CA ALA A 10 35.59 28.13 44.09
C ALA A 10 35.17 27.76 45.50
N VAL A 11 34.20 26.87 45.68
CA VAL A 11 33.89 26.28 46.99
C VAL A 11 34.19 24.77 46.87
N LEU A 12 35.33 24.40 47.45
CA LEU A 12 35.68 23.02 47.79
C LEU A 12 35.00 22.65 49.10
N VAL A 13 34.12 21.62 49.06
CA VAL A 13 33.65 20.95 50.28
C VAL A 13 34.17 19.51 50.25
N ALA A 14 35.18 19.27 51.04
CA ALA A 14 35.63 17.93 51.38
C ALA A 14 34.82 17.44 52.58
N THR A 15 34.09 16.34 52.46
CA THR A 15 33.55 15.60 53.59
C THR A 15 34.12 14.18 53.56
N ALA A 16 35.02 13.95 54.49
CA ALA A 16 35.45 12.62 54.91
C ALA A 16 34.31 11.94 55.68
N GLY A 17 33.89 10.79 55.23
CA GLY A 17 32.85 9.95 55.88
C GLY A 17 33.33 8.53 56.02
N CYS A 18 33.44 8.09 57.28
CA CYS A 18 33.95 6.80 57.75
C CYS A 18 33.29 5.57 57.09
N SER A 19 34.09 4.63 56.67
CA SER A 19 33.74 3.26 56.31
C SER A 19 33.44 2.46 57.59
N VAL A 20 32.17 2.06 57.74
CA VAL A 20 31.77 0.98 58.64
C VAL A 20 31.42 -0.23 57.77
N ALA A 21 32.33 -1.20 57.74
CA ALA A 21 32.09 -2.50 57.13
C ALA A 21 31.05 -3.28 57.96
N ARG A 22 29.80 -3.31 57.53
CA ARG A 22 28.84 -4.31 57.97
C ARG A 22 28.80 -5.41 56.91
N LYS A 23 29.33 -6.60 57.25
CA LYS A 23 29.02 -7.85 56.61
C LYS A 23 27.52 -8.13 56.81
N ALA A 24 26.71 -7.82 55.80
CA ALA A 24 25.36 -8.33 55.68
C ALA A 24 25.38 -9.51 54.71
N ASP A 25 25.24 -10.68 55.29
CA ASP A 25 24.98 -11.91 54.54
C ASP A 25 23.56 -11.81 54.02
N HIS A 26 23.42 -11.31 52.82
CA HIS A 26 22.16 -11.29 52.10
C HIS A 26 22.20 -12.40 51.02
N SER A 27 21.83 -13.59 51.42
CA SER A 27 21.31 -14.60 50.54
C SER A 27 19.99 -14.06 49.93
N GLN A 28 20.13 -13.18 48.92
CA GLN A 28 18.97 -12.83 48.08
C GLN A 28 18.50 -14.09 47.34
N PRO A 29 17.20 -14.45 47.45
CA PRO A 29 16.67 -15.50 46.62
C PRO A 29 16.90 -15.11 45.16
N ARG A 30 17.65 -15.92 44.43
CA ARG A 30 17.74 -15.79 42.98
C ARG A 30 16.33 -15.97 42.41
N ILE A 31 15.69 -14.87 42.12
CA ILE A 31 14.50 -14.88 41.27
C ILE A 31 14.99 -15.35 39.90
N THR A 32 14.86 -16.62 39.63
CA THR A 32 15.02 -17.15 38.27
C THR A 32 13.85 -16.55 37.50
N ALA A 33 14.11 -15.48 36.75
CA ALA A 33 13.13 -14.92 35.84
C ALA A 33 12.71 -16.08 34.92
N ALA A 34 11.42 -16.41 34.94
CA ALA A 34 10.87 -17.32 33.98
C ALA A 34 11.24 -16.81 32.58
N PRO A 35 11.65 -17.68 31.64
CA PRO A 35 11.95 -17.23 30.31
C PRO A 35 10.75 -16.43 29.81
N ALA A 36 11.01 -15.18 29.42
CA ALA A 36 9.99 -14.34 28.84
C ALA A 36 9.45 -15.10 27.62
N VAL A 37 8.22 -15.57 27.72
CA VAL A 37 7.50 -16.11 26.56
C VAL A 37 7.33 -14.93 25.64
N VAL A 38 8.23 -14.79 24.69
CA VAL A 38 8.07 -13.83 23.58
C VAL A 38 6.78 -14.29 22.89
N PRO A 39 5.72 -13.49 22.89
CA PRO A 39 4.52 -13.85 22.18
C PRO A 39 4.93 -14.05 20.72
N THR A 40 4.77 -15.25 20.21
CA THR A 40 4.92 -15.52 18.80
C THR A 40 3.82 -14.73 18.13
N VAL A 41 4.16 -13.55 17.63
CA VAL A 41 3.24 -12.77 16.80
C VAL A 41 2.99 -13.64 15.57
N ILE A 42 1.85 -14.30 15.55
CA ILE A 42 1.37 -15.00 14.36
C ILE A 42 1.18 -13.89 13.34
N ALA A 43 2.11 -13.80 12.38
CA ALA A 43 1.97 -12.86 11.29
C ALA A 43 0.59 -13.10 10.63
N PRO A 44 -0.19 -12.04 10.40
CA PRO A 44 -1.48 -12.20 9.74
C PRO A 44 -1.30 -12.91 8.41
N PRO A 45 -2.28 -13.69 7.93
CA PRO A 45 -2.18 -14.37 6.66
C PRO A 45 -1.91 -13.33 5.58
N GLN A 46 -0.75 -13.44 4.96
CA GLN A 46 -0.32 -12.53 3.92
C GLN A 46 -0.98 -13.01 2.61
N ALA A 47 -1.71 -12.12 1.95
CA ALA A 47 -2.20 -12.37 0.60
C ALA A 47 -1.12 -11.95 -0.40
N GLU A 48 -0.63 -12.91 -1.17
CA GLU A 48 0.22 -12.62 -2.32
C GLU A 48 -0.60 -12.01 -3.46
N GLY A 49 0.07 -11.27 -4.31
CA GLY A 49 -0.49 -10.85 -5.59
C GLY A 49 -0.96 -12.03 -6.44
N LEU A 50 -1.58 -11.71 -7.54
CA LEU A 50 -2.31 -12.65 -8.40
C LEU A 50 -1.48 -13.82 -8.96
N ASP A 51 -0.16 -13.72 -9.00
CA ASP A 51 0.71 -14.72 -9.62
C ASP A 51 1.43 -15.65 -8.62
N GLY A 52 1.39 -15.36 -7.34
CA GLY A 52 1.97 -16.19 -6.28
C GLY A 52 3.47 -16.42 -6.40
N THR A 53 4.20 -15.62 -7.15
CA THR A 53 5.65 -15.65 -7.23
C THR A 53 6.24 -14.62 -6.25
N ALA A 54 7.32 -14.98 -5.57
CA ALA A 54 8.09 -14.02 -4.79
C ALA A 54 8.71 -12.98 -5.73
N GLY A 55 8.30 -11.74 -5.61
CA GLY A 55 8.70 -10.67 -6.52
C GLY A 55 7.47 -9.95 -7.08
N GLU A 56 7.52 -9.26 -8.13
CA GLU A 56 6.47 -8.39 -8.69
C GLU A 56 5.10 -9.07 -8.85
N PRO A 57 4.10 -8.80 -7.99
CA PRO A 57 2.78 -9.47 -8.11
C PRO A 57 1.94 -8.96 -9.26
N GLY A 58 2.17 -7.95 -9.92
CA GLY A 58 1.24 -7.37 -10.89
C GLY A 58 1.53 -7.59 -12.37
N PRO A 59 2.78 -7.50 -12.87
CA PRO A 59 3.05 -7.55 -14.30
C PRO A 59 2.60 -8.84 -14.98
N GLN A 60 2.71 -9.96 -14.28
CA GLN A 60 2.32 -11.27 -14.84
C GLN A 60 0.81 -11.39 -15.02
N VAL A 61 0.02 -10.78 -14.13
CA VAL A 61 -1.44 -10.72 -14.26
C VAL A 61 -1.83 -9.90 -15.46
N CYS A 62 -1.28 -8.71 -15.63
CA CYS A 62 -1.49 -7.92 -16.83
C CYS A 62 -1.13 -8.68 -18.09
N THR A 63 -0.02 -9.42 -18.09
CA THR A 63 0.41 -10.27 -19.20
C THR A 63 -0.60 -11.38 -19.49
N ALA A 64 -1.07 -12.08 -18.45
CA ALA A 64 -2.06 -13.15 -18.58
C ALA A 64 -3.40 -12.61 -19.10
N ILE A 65 -3.89 -11.51 -18.55
CA ILE A 65 -5.12 -10.85 -18.99
C ILE A 65 -4.97 -10.40 -20.45
N THR A 66 -3.90 -9.70 -20.80
CA THR A 66 -3.65 -9.20 -22.17
C THR A 66 -3.68 -10.35 -23.17
N ARG A 67 -2.97 -11.44 -22.88
CA ARG A 67 -2.92 -12.63 -23.74
C ARG A 67 -4.31 -13.25 -23.93
N THR A 68 -5.05 -13.43 -22.84
CA THR A 68 -6.38 -14.05 -22.88
C THR A 68 -7.38 -13.17 -23.62
N LEU A 69 -7.36 -11.86 -23.38
CA LEU A 69 -8.21 -10.91 -24.10
C LEU A 69 -7.90 -10.90 -25.60
N THR A 70 -6.63 -10.83 -25.99
CA THR A 70 -6.23 -10.88 -27.40
C THR A 70 -6.75 -12.15 -28.10
N ALA A 71 -6.59 -13.30 -27.45
CA ALA A 71 -7.03 -14.57 -28.00
C ALA A 71 -8.55 -14.68 -28.14
N LYS A 72 -9.32 -14.19 -27.17
CA LYS A 72 -10.78 -14.33 -27.13
C LYS A 72 -11.52 -13.24 -27.89
N LEU A 73 -11.09 -11.99 -27.76
CA LEU A 73 -11.75 -10.88 -28.45
C LEU A 73 -11.38 -10.79 -29.93
N ARG A 74 -10.30 -11.44 -30.36
CA ARG A 74 -9.77 -11.37 -31.72
C ARG A 74 -9.50 -9.94 -32.22
N VAL A 75 -9.17 -9.05 -31.29
CA VAL A 75 -8.81 -7.66 -31.57
C VAL A 75 -7.46 -7.36 -30.90
N PRO A 76 -6.73 -6.35 -31.39
CA PRO A 76 -5.48 -5.92 -30.73
C PRO A 76 -5.73 -5.51 -29.28
N VAL A 77 -5.00 -6.14 -28.34
CA VAL A 77 -4.99 -5.75 -26.92
C VAL A 77 -3.54 -5.57 -26.51
N THR A 78 -3.22 -4.39 -26.02
CA THR A 78 -1.86 -4.06 -25.57
C THR A 78 -1.90 -3.47 -24.17
N ALA A 79 -0.94 -3.85 -23.33
CA ALA A 79 -0.74 -3.22 -22.04
C ALA A 79 -0.14 -1.81 -22.26
N LYS A 80 -0.67 -0.81 -21.58
CA LYS A 80 -0.06 0.53 -21.58
C LYS A 80 1.30 0.50 -20.86
N PRO A 81 2.22 1.40 -21.18
CA PRO A 81 3.41 1.60 -20.35
C PRO A 81 3.01 1.79 -18.89
N ASN A 82 3.67 1.10 -17.98
CA ASN A 82 3.27 1.05 -16.57
C ASN A 82 1.80 0.63 -16.35
N ALA A 83 1.34 -0.34 -17.15
CA ALA A 83 -0.03 -0.82 -17.13
C ALA A 83 -0.47 -1.33 -15.76
N TRP A 84 0.46 -1.94 -15.03
CA TRP A 84 0.19 -2.43 -13.70
C TRP A 84 0.47 -1.36 -12.66
N ASN A 85 -0.43 -1.24 -11.70
CA ASN A 85 -0.19 -0.54 -10.44
C ASN A 85 -1.01 -1.20 -9.33
N ASP A 86 -0.55 -1.02 -8.10
CA ASP A 86 -1.30 -1.34 -6.91
C ASP A 86 -2.06 -0.08 -6.49
N GLY A 87 -3.35 -0.19 -6.30
CA GLY A 87 -4.06 1.04 -6.04
C GLY A 87 -5.45 0.92 -5.45
N GLY A 88 -5.77 1.97 -4.72
CA GLY A 88 -7.11 2.25 -4.23
C GLY A 88 -7.54 1.45 -3.01
N LEU A 89 -8.82 1.58 -2.71
CA LEU A 89 -9.51 0.83 -1.69
C LEU A 89 -10.81 0.24 -2.26
N PRO A 90 -11.09 -1.03 -1.98
CA PRO A 90 -10.16 -2.03 -1.42
C PRO A 90 -8.92 -2.19 -2.29
N SER A 91 -7.82 -2.67 -1.73
CA SER A 91 -6.58 -2.87 -2.50
C SER A 91 -6.81 -3.77 -3.71
N MET A 92 -6.43 -3.29 -4.88
CA MET A 92 -6.61 -3.98 -6.16
C MET A 92 -5.33 -3.95 -6.97
N ASP A 93 -5.05 -5.06 -7.64
CA ASP A 93 -4.11 -5.07 -8.75
C ASP A 93 -4.82 -4.48 -9.98
N LEU A 94 -4.34 -3.34 -10.44
CA LEU A 94 -4.90 -2.64 -11.60
C LEU A 94 -4.06 -2.90 -12.84
N CYS A 95 -4.70 -3.28 -13.92
CA CYS A 95 -4.10 -3.51 -15.22
C CYS A 95 -4.77 -2.61 -16.26
N THR A 96 -4.04 -1.60 -16.74
CA THR A 96 -4.57 -0.67 -17.76
C THR A 96 -4.16 -1.11 -19.16
N LEU A 97 -5.15 -1.37 -19.98
CA LEU A 97 -5.01 -1.92 -21.31
C LEU A 97 -5.57 -0.98 -22.38
N LEU A 98 -5.03 -1.08 -23.57
CA LEU A 98 -5.64 -0.57 -24.79
C LEU A 98 -6.29 -1.76 -25.50
N VAL A 99 -7.62 -1.80 -25.53
CA VAL A 99 -8.41 -2.81 -26.25
C VAL A 99 -8.91 -2.16 -27.54
N GLN A 100 -8.32 -2.56 -28.68
CA GLN A 100 -8.39 -1.80 -29.92
C GLN A 100 -7.83 -0.39 -29.72
N ASP A 101 -8.70 0.62 -29.64
CA ASP A 101 -8.41 2.04 -29.42
C ASP A 101 -8.97 2.57 -28.08
N ARG A 102 -9.56 1.70 -27.25
CA ARG A 102 -10.22 2.07 -26.00
C ARG A 102 -9.38 1.72 -24.78
N VAL A 103 -9.28 2.66 -23.87
CA VAL A 103 -8.57 2.46 -22.59
C VAL A 103 -9.50 1.78 -21.60
N VAL A 104 -9.10 0.63 -21.10
CA VAL A 104 -9.84 -0.16 -20.12
C VAL A 104 -8.92 -0.54 -18.97
N THR A 105 -9.32 -0.24 -17.74
CA THR A 105 -8.63 -0.70 -16.54
C THR A 105 -9.36 -1.90 -15.95
N ILE A 106 -8.64 -3.00 -15.77
CA ILE A 106 -9.10 -4.20 -15.09
C ILE A 106 -8.48 -4.25 -13.72
N GLY A 107 -9.31 -4.19 -12.68
CA GLY A 107 -8.90 -4.31 -11.28
C GLY A 107 -9.28 -5.68 -10.74
N VAL A 108 -8.35 -6.34 -10.06
CA VAL A 108 -8.58 -7.62 -9.37
C VAL A 108 -8.24 -7.47 -7.91
N SER A 109 -9.17 -7.82 -7.02
CA SER A 109 -8.96 -7.61 -5.59
C SER A 109 -7.73 -8.37 -5.08
N ALA A 110 -6.92 -7.67 -4.30
CA ALA A 110 -5.79 -8.22 -3.58
C ALA A 110 -6.21 -8.92 -2.28
N LEU A 111 -7.45 -8.70 -1.85
CA LEU A 111 -8.07 -9.31 -0.68
C LEU A 111 -9.18 -10.28 -1.10
N PRO A 112 -9.48 -11.31 -0.27
CA PRO A 112 -10.64 -12.16 -0.49
C PRO A 112 -11.92 -11.33 -0.52
N SER A 113 -12.76 -11.61 -1.52
CA SER A 113 -14.04 -10.91 -1.67
C SER A 113 -14.97 -11.23 -0.50
N GLN A 114 -15.41 -10.21 0.22
CA GLN A 114 -16.45 -10.30 1.23
C GLN A 114 -17.84 -10.19 0.59
N PRO A 115 -18.93 -10.54 1.29
CA PRO A 115 -20.29 -10.44 0.72
C PRO A 115 -20.65 -9.05 0.20
N ASP A 116 -20.12 -7.99 0.80
CA ASP A 116 -20.36 -6.60 0.43
C ASP A 116 -19.31 -5.99 -0.51
N SER A 117 -18.26 -6.74 -0.88
CA SER A 117 -17.15 -6.21 -1.69
C SER A 117 -17.61 -5.63 -3.01
N LEU A 118 -18.53 -6.30 -3.73
CA LEU A 118 -19.02 -5.81 -5.01
C LEU A 118 -19.88 -4.56 -4.84
N SER A 119 -20.69 -4.48 -3.78
CA SER A 119 -21.47 -3.29 -3.47
C SER A 119 -20.58 -2.09 -3.14
N ARG A 120 -19.50 -2.30 -2.39
CA ARG A 120 -18.51 -1.24 -2.10
C ARG A 120 -17.81 -0.76 -3.36
N LEU A 121 -17.46 -1.66 -4.28
CA LEU A 121 -16.85 -1.31 -5.56
C LEU A 121 -17.80 -0.54 -6.49
N MET A 122 -19.11 -0.55 -6.21
CA MET A 122 -20.14 0.15 -6.97
C MET A 122 -20.68 1.40 -6.26
N ALA A 123 -20.14 1.76 -5.08
CA ALA A 123 -20.73 2.80 -4.23
C ALA A 123 -20.95 4.15 -4.95
N ASP A 124 -20.01 4.57 -5.80
CA ASP A 124 -20.09 5.86 -6.52
C ASP A 124 -20.37 5.67 -8.03
N ALA A 125 -20.97 4.54 -8.40
CA ALA A 125 -21.10 4.19 -9.83
C ALA A 125 -22.38 4.76 -10.49
N GLY A 126 -23.25 5.41 -9.74
CA GLY A 126 -24.57 5.86 -10.21
C GLY A 126 -25.61 4.75 -10.18
N THR A 127 -26.48 4.68 -11.19
CA THR A 127 -27.50 3.63 -11.29
C THR A 127 -26.85 2.28 -11.56
N VAL A 128 -27.10 1.34 -10.65
CA VAL A 128 -26.49 -0.02 -10.68
C VAL A 128 -27.55 -1.04 -11.09
N GLU A 129 -27.24 -1.83 -12.11
CA GLU A 129 -28.10 -2.90 -12.61
C GLU A 129 -27.47 -4.28 -12.36
N PRO A 130 -28.28 -5.33 -12.16
CA PRO A 130 -27.79 -6.69 -12.11
C PRO A 130 -27.28 -7.14 -13.50
N LEU A 131 -26.27 -8.01 -13.52
CA LEU A 131 -25.66 -8.54 -14.74
C LEU A 131 -25.51 -10.07 -14.64
N SER A 132 -26.57 -10.80 -14.94
CA SER A 132 -26.65 -12.26 -14.75
C SER A 132 -25.63 -13.06 -15.58
N GLU A 133 -25.19 -12.53 -16.71
CA GLU A 133 -24.23 -13.18 -17.64
C GLU A 133 -22.85 -13.45 -16.98
N LEU A 134 -22.51 -12.70 -15.98
CA LEU A 134 -21.24 -12.85 -15.24
C LEU A 134 -21.42 -13.45 -13.83
N GLY A 135 -22.65 -13.80 -13.49
CA GLY A 135 -23.00 -14.43 -12.22
C GLY A 135 -24.01 -13.62 -11.39
N PRO A 136 -24.56 -14.22 -10.33
CA PRO A 136 -25.70 -13.64 -9.59
C PRO A 136 -25.34 -12.34 -8.83
N GLU A 137 -24.07 -12.17 -8.49
CA GLU A 137 -23.58 -10.99 -7.78
C GLU A 137 -23.04 -9.91 -8.72
N ALA A 138 -22.93 -10.19 -10.02
CA ALA A 138 -22.37 -9.23 -10.97
C ALA A 138 -23.29 -8.02 -11.15
N ARG A 139 -22.69 -6.85 -11.27
CA ARG A 139 -23.36 -5.55 -11.40
C ARG A 139 -22.69 -4.72 -12.46
N ILE A 140 -23.47 -3.88 -13.12
CA ILE A 140 -23.02 -2.93 -14.13
C ILE A 140 -23.62 -1.56 -13.87
N ALA A 141 -22.86 -0.53 -14.16
CA ALA A 141 -23.28 0.87 -14.19
C ALA A 141 -22.56 1.59 -15.33
N GLU A 142 -22.94 2.84 -15.60
CA GLU A 142 -22.29 3.63 -16.66
C GLU A 142 -20.79 3.81 -16.51
N SER A 143 -20.25 3.80 -15.27
CA SER A 143 -18.82 4.01 -15.02
C SER A 143 -18.01 2.72 -14.99
N ARG A 144 -18.63 1.60 -14.64
CA ARG A 144 -17.90 0.34 -14.37
C ARG A 144 -18.81 -0.89 -14.33
N LEU A 145 -18.16 -2.04 -14.40
CA LEU A 145 -18.77 -3.34 -14.21
C LEU A 145 -17.96 -4.11 -13.16
N VAL A 146 -18.64 -4.83 -12.26
CA VAL A 146 -18.02 -5.67 -11.23
C VAL A 146 -18.62 -7.07 -11.21
N PHE A 147 -17.79 -8.06 -10.91
CA PHE A 147 -18.20 -9.47 -10.80
C PHE A 147 -17.22 -10.23 -9.90
N ARG A 148 -17.55 -11.48 -9.57
CA ARG A 148 -16.72 -12.35 -8.74
C ARG A 148 -16.11 -13.50 -9.56
N VAL A 149 -14.85 -13.82 -9.24
CA VAL A 149 -14.14 -15.00 -9.77
C VAL A 149 -13.57 -15.78 -8.58
N GLY A 150 -14.25 -16.83 -8.16
CA GLY A 150 -13.90 -17.51 -6.91
C GLY A 150 -14.04 -16.56 -5.71
N ASP A 151 -12.95 -16.39 -4.97
CA ASP A 151 -12.86 -15.45 -3.84
C ASP A 151 -12.33 -14.05 -4.23
N ARG A 152 -12.29 -13.73 -5.53
CA ARG A 152 -11.82 -12.45 -6.05
C ARG A 152 -12.95 -11.56 -6.53
N ALA A 153 -12.92 -10.28 -6.16
CA ALA A 153 -13.71 -9.26 -6.82
C ALA A 153 -12.94 -8.71 -8.03
N VAL A 154 -13.60 -8.57 -9.15
CA VAL A 154 -13.04 -8.01 -10.39
C VAL A 154 -13.84 -6.78 -10.80
N ARG A 155 -13.15 -5.72 -11.20
CA ARG A 155 -13.72 -4.47 -11.68
C ARG A 155 -13.19 -4.16 -13.08
N ILE A 156 -14.09 -3.85 -14.00
CA ILE A 156 -13.76 -3.34 -15.33
C ILE A 156 -14.18 -1.88 -15.39
N THR A 157 -13.26 -1.00 -15.71
CA THR A 157 -13.48 0.45 -15.77
C THR A 157 -12.97 0.99 -17.12
N PRO A 158 -13.83 1.19 -18.13
CA PRO A 158 -13.45 1.89 -19.35
C PRO A 158 -13.23 3.39 -19.04
N ALA A 159 -12.26 4.01 -19.68
CA ALA A 159 -11.96 5.43 -19.44
C ALA A 159 -13.14 6.36 -19.80
N GLY A 160 -13.85 6.06 -20.90
CA GLY A 160 -15.02 6.82 -21.34
C GLY A 160 -16.36 6.33 -20.80
N GLY A 161 -16.35 5.29 -19.93
CA GLY A 161 -17.58 4.68 -19.39
C GLY A 161 -18.21 3.63 -20.30
N ILE A 162 -19.38 3.13 -19.86
CA ILE A 162 -20.18 2.12 -20.54
C ILE A 162 -21.46 2.79 -21.05
N ASP A 163 -21.85 2.48 -22.29
CA ASP A 163 -23.02 3.05 -22.97
C ASP A 163 -23.06 4.59 -23.02
N ARG A 164 -21.91 5.23 -22.82
CA ARG A 164 -21.78 6.67 -22.99
C ARG A 164 -21.35 7.02 -24.41
N SER A 165 -21.97 8.01 -25.02
CA SER A 165 -21.59 8.52 -26.34
C SER A 165 -20.32 9.38 -26.29
N THR A 166 -19.31 8.93 -25.56
CA THR A 166 -17.98 9.56 -25.49
C THR A 166 -17.02 8.87 -26.43
N ALA A 167 -16.02 9.60 -26.91
CA ALA A 167 -15.02 9.07 -27.83
C ALA A 167 -14.30 7.81 -27.26
N ASP A 168 -14.13 7.74 -25.95
CA ASP A 168 -13.43 6.66 -25.24
C ASP A 168 -14.37 5.64 -24.57
N GLY A 169 -15.70 5.79 -24.75
CA GLY A 169 -16.69 4.87 -24.20
C GLY A 169 -16.73 3.54 -24.93
N ILE A 170 -17.26 2.53 -24.27
CA ILE A 170 -17.58 1.23 -24.88
C ILE A 170 -19.05 0.91 -24.65
N ASP A 171 -19.64 0.14 -25.56
CA ASP A 171 -21.00 -0.36 -25.36
C ASP A 171 -21.05 -1.48 -24.32
N ARG A 172 -22.26 -1.73 -23.78
CA ARG A 172 -22.51 -2.75 -22.76
C ARG A 172 -22.08 -4.15 -23.22
N ALA A 173 -22.36 -4.51 -24.47
CA ALA A 173 -22.03 -5.82 -25.00
C ALA A 173 -20.51 -6.04 -25.01
N LYS A 174 -19.75 -5.02 -25.42
CA LYS A 174 -18.28 -5.04 -25.41
C LYS A 174 -17.72 -5.08 -23.97
N ALA A 175 -18.32 -4.35 -23.03
CA ALA A 175 -17.94 -4.42 -21.62
C ALA A 175 -18.11 -5.84 -21.06
N VAL A 176 -19.24 -6.49 -21.36
CA VAL A 176 -19.52 -7.86 -20.93
C VAL A 176 -18.56 -8.86 -21.60
N GLU A 177 -18.27 -8.69 -22.89
CA GLU A 177 -17.32 -9.53 -23.62
C GLU A 177 -15.90 -9.44 -23.02
N ILE A 178 -15.42 -8.24 -22.72
CA ILE A 178 -14.14 -8.01 -22.04
C ILE A 178 -14.14 -8.68 -20.66
N ALA A 179 -15.21 -8.52 -19.89
CA ALA A 179 -15.32 -9.10 -18.55
C ALA A 179 -15.35 -10.64 -18.59
N ALA A 180 -16.09 -11.23 -19.51
CA ALA A 180 -16.13 -12.68 -19.70
C ALA A 180 -14.76 -13.25 -20.11
N ALA A 181 -14.03 -12.54 -20.97
CA ALA A 181 -12.67 -12.92 -21.35
C ALA A 181 -11.68 -12.76 -20.18
N ALA A 182 -11.76 -11.66 -19.42
CA ALA A 182 -10.90 -11.42 -18.26
C ALA A 182 -11.12 -12.45 -17.15
N ARG A 183 -12.38 -12.89 -16.94
CA ARG A 183 -12.74 -13.91 -15.95
C ARG A 183 -11.89 -15.18 -16.07
N ASP A 184 -11.55 -15.58 -17.28
CA ASP A 184 -10.80 -16.81 -17.51
C ASP A 184 -9.29 -16.65 -17.27
N ALA A 185 -8.79 -15.41 -17.20
CA ALA A 185 -7.40 -15.10 -16.88
C ALA A 185 -7.15 -14.87 -15.40
N VAL A 186 -8.21 -14.59 -14.64
CA VAL A 186 -8.11 -14.27 -13.21
C VAL A 186 -8.03 -15.56 -12.38
N PRO A 187 -6.97 -15.73 -11.54
CA PRO A 187 -6.91 -16.84 -10.60
C PRO A 187 -8.08 -16.81 -9.60
N ARG A 188 -8.69 -17.96 -9.37
CA ARG A 188 -9.89 -18.06 -8.50
C ARG A 188 -9.63 -17.88 -7.02
N SER A 189 -8.42 -18.16 -6.57
CA SER A 189 -8.04 -18.09 -5.17
C SER A 189 -6.79 -17.27 -4.96
N LEU A 190 -6.71 -16.66 -3.78
CA LEU A 190 -5.48 -16.05 -3.27
C LEU A 190 -4.51 -17.14 -2.85
N ARG A 191 -3.23 -16.91 -3.09
CA ARG A 191 -2.17 -17.74 -2.52
C ARG A 191 -1.63 -17.04 -1.28
N PRO A 192 -1.28 -17.80 -0.22
CA PRO A 192 -0.64 -17.21 0.94
C PRO A 192 0.71 -16.63 0.56
N ALA A 193 1.04 -15.45 1.11
CA ALA A 193 2.32 -14.82 0.91
C ALA A 193 3.45 -15.72 1.43
N ARG A 194 4.61 -15.58 0.81
CA ARG A 194 5.85 -16.18 1.28
C ARG A 194 6.41 -15.34 2.44
N GLN A 195 7.68 -15.26 2.56
CA GLN A 195 8.31 -14.56 3.68
C GLN A 195 8.26 -13.03 3.48
N ALA A 196 7.89 -12.28 4.52
CA ALA A 196 7.94 -10.82 4.52
C ALA A 196 9.39 -10.31 4.39
N ASP A 197 9.60 -9.20 3.67
CA ASP A 197 10.90 -8.53 3.62
C ASP A 197 11.23 -7.96 5.01
N ALA A 198 12.44 -8.25 5.50
CA ALA A 198 12.87 -7.79 6.83
C ALA A 198 12.86 -6.25 6.94
N ALA A 199 13.11 -5.53 5.86
CA ALA A 199 13.04 -4.08 5.84
C ALA A 199 11.62 -3.58 6.07
N CYS A 200 10.60 -4.22 5.49
CA CYS A 200 9.21 -3.83 5.72
C CYS A 200 8.75 -4.11 7.17
N GLN A 201 9.34 -5.09 7.83
CA GLN A 201 8.94 -5.47 9.20
C GLN A 201 9.16 -4.35 10.23
N VAL A 202 10.13 -3.47 10.01
CA VAL A 202 10.42 -2.37 10.96
C VAL A 202 9.28 -1.37 11.09
N SER A 203 8.43 -1.24 10.05
CA SER A 203 7.26 -0.35 10.05
C SER A 203 5.94 -1.04 10.41
N ASN A 204 5.95 -2.35 10.71
CA ASN A 204 4.73 -3.12 11.00
C ASN A 204 3.85 -2.46 12.04
N SER A 205 4.40 -2.15 13.22
CA SER A 205 3.61 -1.61 14.32
C SER A 205 2.96 -0.25 14.00
N ALA A 206 3.61 0.57 13.18
CA ALA A 206 3.06 1.85 12.75
C ALA A 206 1.97 1.66 11.69
N ALA A 207 2.21 0.80 10.71
CA ALA A 207 1.23 0.46 9.69
C ALA A 207 -0.02 -0.22 10.29
N GLU A 208 0.16 -1.17 11.21
CA GLU A 208 -0.92 -1.85 11.93
C GLU A 208 -1.77 -0.89 12.77
N ARG A 209 -1.16 0.11 13.41
CA ARG A 209 -1.93 1.15 14.11
C ARG A 209 -2.81 1.96 13.17
N PHE A 210 -2.35 2.19 11.94
CA PHE A 210 -3.12 2.95 10.96
C PHE A 210 -4.23 2.11 10.32
N VAL A 211 -3.92 0.92 9.81
CA VAL A 211 -4.90 0.07 9.10
C VAL A 211 -5.82 -0.70 10.04
N GLY A 212 -5.47 -0.80 11.32
CA GLY A 212 -6.16 -1.61 12.33
C GLY A 212 -5.41 -2.91 12.64
N LEU A 213 -5.69 -3.48 13.81
CA LEU A 213 -4.95 -4.62 14.38
C LEU A 213 -5.01 -5.93 13.57
N HIS A 214 -5.87 -6.00 12.56
CA HIS A 214 -6.04 -7.19 11.74
C HIS A 214 -5.70 -6.87 10.28
N VAL A 215 -4.41 -6.69 9.99
CA VAL A 215 -3.92 -6.58 8.62
C VAL A 215 -4.33 -7.83 7.83
N GLN A 216 -5.09 -7.63 6.78
CA GLN A 216 -5.60 -8.69 5.91
C GLN A 216 -4.75 -8.86 4.65
N LEU A 217 -4.08 -7.79 4.24
CA LEU A 217 -3.14 -7.77 3.11
C LEU A 217 -1.75 -7.41 3.61
N ARG A 218 -0.78 -8.20 3.22
CA ARG A 218 0.62 -7.90 3.36
C ARG A 218 1.35 -8.24 2.07
N ARG A 219 2.06 -7.26 1.51
CA ARG A 219 2.91 -7.45 0.34
C ARG A 219 4.24 -6.78 0.55
N ASP A 220 5.30 -7.55 0.48
CA ASP A 220 6.67 -7.09 0.59
C ASP A 220 7.43 -7.64 -0.61
N TYR A 221 7.94 -6.77 -1.45
CA TYR A 221 8.72 -7.19 -2.60
C TYR A 221 9.76 -6.15 -3.02
N ARG A 222 10.69 -6.56 -3.86
CA ARG A 222 11.69 -5.67 -4.45
C ARG A 222 11.68 -5.78 -5.96
N VAL A 223 11.71 -4.62 -6.61
CA VAL A 223 11.85 -4.48 -8.06
C VAL A 223 13.16 -3.78 -8.34
N ASN A 224 14.08 -4.46 -9.01
CA ASN A 224 15.42 -3.91 -9.28
C ASN A 224 16.12 -3.33 -8.03
N GLY A 225 15.90 -3.96 -6.87
CA GLY A 225 16.38 -3.52 -5.57
C GLY A 225 15.53 -2.46 -4.85
N ALA A 226 14.60 -1.81 -5.53
CA ALA A 226 13.65 -0.88 -4.93
C ALA A 226 12.63 -1.63 -4.07
N LEU A 227 12.40 -1.15 -2.86
CA LEU A 227 11.52 -1.77 -1.87
C LEU A 227 10.08 -1.32 -2.06
N THR A 228 9.16 -2.27 -1.95
CA THR A 228 7.73 -1.97 -1.80
C THR A 228 7.20 -2.73 -0.60
N CYS A 229 6.49 -2.03 0.28
CA CYS A 229 5.82 -2.59 1.45
C CYS A 229 4.36 -2.14 1.43
N ILE A 230 3.43 -3.07 1.58
CA ILE A 230 2.00 -2.75 1.59
C ILE A 230 1.33 -3.49 2.75
N TRP A 231 0.53 -2.75 3.51
CA TRP A 231 -0.36 -3.26 4.53
C TRP A 231 -1.77 -2.81 4.22
N GLY A 232 -2.75 -3.69 4.38
CA GLY A 232 -4.12 -3.30 4.05
C GLY A 232 -5.19 -4.11 4.76
N THR A 233 -6.34 -3.48 4.80
CA THR A 233 -7.64 -4.04 5.10
C THR A 233 -8.62 -3.62 4.01
N PHE A 234 -9.91 -3.93 4.15
CA PHE A 234 -10.92 -3.41 3.23
C PHE A 234 -11.07 -1.88 3.28
N ASP A 235 -10.80 -1.28 4.44
CA ASP A 235 -11.11 0.12 4.71
C ASP A 235 -9.87 1.00 4.89
N ALA A 236 -8.69 0.41 4.89
CA ALA A 236 -7.44 1.16 5.02
C ALA A 236 -6.26 0.48 4.33
N THR A 237 -5.36 1.28 3.78
CA THR A 237 -4.12 0.81 3.16
C THR A 237 -2.97 1.72 3.53
N VAL A 238 -1.82 1.13 3.81
CA VAL A 238 -0.52 1.80 3.91
C VAL A 238 0.38 1.22 2.85
N SER A 239 1.02 2.06 2.07
CA SER A 239 2.06 1.63 1.14
C SER A 239 3.32 2.48 1.28
N ILE A 240 4.48 1.84 1.15
CA ILE A 240 5.79 2.46 1.04
C ILE A 240 6.40 1.94 -0.26
N VAL A 241 6.68 2.85 -1.18
CA VAL A 241 7.25 2.52 -2.49
C VAL A 241 8.53 3.29 -2.69
N GLU A 242 9.61 2.58 -2.95
CA GLU A 242 10.91 3.13 -3.30
C GLU A 242 11.09 3.09 -4.82
N ALA A 243 11.72 4.12 -5.38
CA ALA A 243 12.16 4.16 -6.76
C ALA A 243 13.56 4.76 -6.85
N PHE A 244 14.39 4.24 -7.77
CA PHE A 244 15.73 4.76 -8.03
C PHE A 244 15.74 5.69 -9.23
N ASP A 245 16.68 6.62 -9.20
CA ASP A 245 17.07 7.46 -10.35
C ASP A 245 15.94 8.23 -11.03
N GLN A 246 14.89 8.54 -10.29
CA GLN A 246 13.88 9.44 -10.80
C GLN A 246 14.46 10.87 -10.87
N PRO A 247 14.45 11.51 -12.03
CA PRO A 247 15.09 12.83 -12.23
C PRO A 247 14.43 13.93 -11.40
N SER A 248 13.15 13.81 -11.12
CA SER A 248 12.41 14.71 -10.25
C SER A 248 11.49 13.90 -9.32
N ILE A 249 11.25 14.42 -8.12
CA ILE A 249 10.02 14.07 -7.41
C ILE A 249 8.93 14.61 -8.31
N PRO A 250 7.93 13.82 -8.73
CA PRO A 250 6.78 14.38 -9.40
C PRO A 250 6.26 15.49 -8.51
N GLU A 251 6.41 16.73 -8.95
CA GLU A 251 5.80 17.85 -8.25
C GLU A 251 4.35 17.44 -8.08
N ALA A 252 3.93 17.37 -6.85
CA ALA A 252 2.60 16.96 -6.53
C ALA A 252 1.66 17.93 -7.25
N GLN A 253 1.12 17.47 -8.35
CA GLN A 253 0.08 18.18 -9.09
C GLN A 253 -1.20 17.99 -8.29
N GLY A 254 -1.40 18.84 -7.33
CA GLY A 254 -2.58 18.82 -6.49
C GLY A 254 -3.02 20.23 -6.12
N THR A 255 -4.32 20.40 -5.98
CA THR A 255 -4.91 21.57 -5.34
C THR A 255 -5.52 21.06 -4.03
N PRO A 256 -5.02 21.46 -2.86
CA PRO A 256 -4.01 22.50 -2.58
C PRO A 256 -2.56 22.08 -2.87
N PRO A 257 -1.64 23.07 -2.95
CA PRO A 257 -0.24 22.79 -3.22
C PRO A 257 0.39 21.96 -2.09
N PRO A 258 1.40 21.13 -2.43
CA PRO A 258 2.09 20.30 -1.43
C PRO A 258 2.76 21.16 -0.37
N ARG A 259 2.78 20.66 0.87
CA ARG A 259 3.49 21.29 1.98
C ARG A 259 4.89 20.69 2.10
N LEU A 260 5.89 21.51 2.42
CA LEU A 260 7.22 21.00 2.71
C LEU A 260 7.19 20.11 3.95
N ALA A 261 7.85 18.97 3.87
CA ALA A 261 8.01 18.04 4.97
C ALA A 261 9.46 18.03 5.46
N PRO A 262 9.72 17.88 6.77
CA PRO A 262 11.07 17.91 7.35
C PRO A 262 11.82 16.59 7.14
N ILE A 263 11.75 16.02 5.95
CA ILE A 263 12.35 14.74 5.62
C ILE A 263 12.92 14.76 4.20
N GLY A 264 14.11 14.20 4.04
CA GLY A 264 14.77 14.12 2.75
C GLY A 264 15.21 15.48 2.18
N GLN A 265 15.56 15.49 0.89
CA GLN A 265 16.00 16.69 0.18
C GLN A 265 15.54 16.65 -1.29
N PRO A 266 14.38 17.17 -1.66
CA PRO A 266 13.30 17.71 -0.83
C PRO A 266 12.31 16.65 -0.33
N GLY A 267 11.44 17.03 0.61
CA GLY A 267 10.28 16.26 1.05
C GLY A 267 8.98 17.06 0.93
N TYR A 268 7.89 16.41 0.51
CA TYR A 268 6.58 17.01 0.31
C TYR A 268 5.48 16.18 0.95
N TYR A 269 4.59 16.85 1.66
CA TYR A 269 3.39 16.29 2.23
C TYR A 269 2.16 16.77 1.48
N LEU A 270 1.30 15.81 1.10
CA LEU A 270 0.06 16.02 0.36
C LEU A 270 -1.12 15.54 1.23
N PRO A 271 -1.72 16.41 2.05
CA PRO A 271 -2.73 16.01 3.03
C PRO A 271 -3.96 15.35 2.42
N GLU A 272 -4.48 15.88 1.31
CA GLU A 272 -5.68 15.35 0.66
C GLU A 272 -5.47 13.98 0.01
N GLN A 273 -4.23 13.65 -0.32
CA GLN A 273 -3.86 12.36 -0.90
C GLN A 273 -3.39 11.36 0.17
N GLY A 274 -3.24 11.82 1.43
CA GLY A 274 -2.65 11.02 2.49
C GLY A 274 -1.23 10.55 2.14
N GLU A 275 -0.43 11.45 1.53
CA GLU A 275 0.83 11.08 0.91
C GLU A 275 2.00 11.92 1.42
N LEU A 276 3.14 11.26 1.60
CA LEU A 276 4.45 11.85 1.85
C LEU A 276 5.42 11.36 0.78
N VAL A 277 6.05 12.26 0.06
CA VAL A 277 7.08 11.95 -0.96
C VAL A 277 8.36 12.66 -0.61
N PHE A 278 9.47 11.96 -0.59
CA PHE A 278 10.77 12.57 -0.33
C PHE A 278 11.90 11.90 -1.09
N ARG A 279 13.00 12.64 -1.26
CA ARG A 279 14.24 12.13 -1.85
C ARG A 279 15.26 11.88 -0.75
N GLN A 280 15.91 10.71 -0.81
CA GLN A 280 17.05 10.36 0.00
C GLN A 280 18.19 9.86 -0.93
N GLY A 281 19.13 10.71 -1.22
CA GLY A 281 20.17 10.44 -2.22
C GLY A 281 19.56 10.19 -3.61
N ARG A 282 19.82 9.02 -4.21
CA ARG A 282 19.27 8.60 -5.50
C ARG A 282 17.87 7.98 -5.41
N ARG A 283 17.34 7.82 -4.20
CA ARG A 283 16.06 7.17 -3.96
C ARG A 283 14.96 8.20 -3.80
N VAL A 284 13.82 7.95 -4.42
CA VAL A 284 12.56 8.62 -4.13
C VAL A 284 11.68 7.65 -3.37
N VAL A 285 11.20 8.04 -2.22
CA VAL A 285 10.33 7.24 -1.36
C VAL A 285 8.98 7.92 -1.31
N ARG A 286 7.94 7.14 -1.55
CA ARG A 286 6.54 7.54 -1.46
C ARG A 286 5.87 6.72 -0.39
N VAL A 287 5.25 7.39 0.57
CA VAL A 287 4.42 6.78 1.62
C VAL A 287 2.99 7.24 1.41
N THR A 288 2.07 6.31 1.26
CA THR A 288 0.66 6.63 1.04
C THR A 288 -0.20 5.90 2.06
N CYS A 289 -1.12 6.63 2.66
CA CYS A 289 -2.11 6.12 3.60
C CYS A 289 -3.51 6.46 3.09
N LEU A 290 -4.32 5.45 2.85
CA LEU A 290 -5.69 5.62 2.37
C LEU A 290 -6.69 5.02 3.36
N THR A 291 -7.85 5.64 3.48
CA THR A 291 -8.97 5.12 4.29
C THR A 291 -10.31 5.27 3.55
N ASN A 292 -11.24 4.39 3.88
CA ASN A 292 -12.63 4.49 3.43
C ASN A 292 -13.57 4.38 4.65
N PRO A 293 -14.35 5.43 5.01
CA PRO A 293 -14.39 6.73 4.32
C PRO A 293 -13.04 7.47 4.39
N ALA A 294 -12.80 8.32 3.41
CA ALA A 294 -11.59 9.12 3.33
C ALA A 294 -11.44 10.00 4.58
N ARG A 295 -10.25 9.99 5.17
CA ARG A 295 -9.87 10.81 6.32
C ARG A 295 -8.58 11.54 6.00
N GLU A 296 -8.43 12.73 6.54
CA GLU A 296 -7.14 13.42 6.49
C GLU A 296 -6.10 12.62 7.28
N VAL A 297 -4.97 12.36 6.66
CA VAL A 297 -3.84 11.65 7.27
C VAL A 297 -2.79 12.68 7.67
N SER A 298 -2.49 12.79 8.94
CA SER A 298 -1.50 13.76 9.42
C SER A 298 -0.07 13.42 8.96
N LEU A 299 0.77 14.46 8.83
CA LEU A 299 2.19 14.29 8.54
C LEU A 299 2.87 13.39 9.60
N ASP A 300 2.52 13.55 10.89
CA ASP A 300 3.09 12.75 11.98
C ASP A 300 2.77 11.25 11.80
N THR A 301 1.59 10.92 11.29
CA THR A 301 1.24 9.52 10.98
C THR A 301 2.15 8.96 9.89
N LEU A 302 2.33 9.70 8.80
CA LEU A 302 3.18 9.28 7.68
C LEU A 302 4.66 9.19 8.11
N MET A 303 5.13 10.16 8.88
CA MET A 303 6.48 10.15 9.47
C MET A 303 6.67 8.93 10.36
N GLY A 304 5.73 8.64 11.28
CA GLY A 304 5.82 7.48 12.15
C GLY A 304 5.87 6.13 11.42
N ILE A 305 5.37 6.06 10.18
CA ILE A 305 5.46 4.88 9.33
C ILE A 305 6.84 4.77 8.66
N VAL A 306 7.41 5.88 8.20
CA VAL A 306 8.65 5.86 7.43
C VAL A 306 9.91 6.00 8.28
N ASP A 307 9.86 6.65 9.43
CA ASP A 307 11.02 6.89 10.29
C ASP A 307 11.83 5.63 10.61
N PRO A 308 11.21 4.47 10.91
CA PRO A 308 11.97 3.25 11.15
C PRO A 308 12.76 2.75 9.94
N LEU A 309 12.37 3.15 8.72
CA LEU A 309 13.02 2.77 7.46
C LEU A 309 14.15 3.71 7.05
N LEU A 310 14.18 4.95 7.56
CA LEU A 310 15.17 5.95 7.15
C LEU A 310 16.62 5.46 7.24
N PRO A 311 17.05 4.73 8.29
CA PRO A 311 18.40 4.21 8.34
C PRO A 311 18.76 3.25 7.20
N LEU A 312 17.77 2.58 6.60
CA LEU A 312 17.96 1.68 5.47
C LEU A 312 18.18 2.43 4.15
N PHE A 313 17.66 3.65 4.04
CA PHE A 313 17.81 4.52 2.86
C PHE A 313 19.11 5.31 2.85
N LEU A 314 19.84 5.33 3.97
CA LEU A 314 21.13 6.03 4.11
C LEU A 314 22.33 5.20 3.66
N ARG A 315 22.13 3.95 3.26
CA ARG A 315 23.19 3.00 2.88
C ARG A 315 23.38 2.90 1.38
#